data_e75c52735a9b99d9bf9bcf4534c37c80
#
_entry.id   e75c52735a9b99d9bf9bcf4534c37c80
#
_cell.length_a   1.000
_cell.length_b   1.000
_cell.length_c   1.000
_cell.angle_alpha   90.00
_cell.angle_beta   90.00
_cell.angle_gamma   90.00
#
_symmetry.space_group_name_H-M   'P 1'
#
loop_
_entity.id
_entity.type
_entity.pdbx_description
1 polymer ?
#
loop_
_entity_poly.entity_id
_entity_poly.type
_entity_poly.pdbx_seq_one_letter_code
_entity_poly.pdbx_strand_id
1 'polypeptide(L)'
;MPASPDEVAALGAQARRWARTHLDAAELEARGEIPRSVFEVLAELGLFALTIPEAHGGGSLGLVGACPLVEELARHDRSVATTVGLHAGLGTQAIVRGASPDVASAWLPRLATGASIGAFAATEAGAGSDLMSIRTALVDDGAELRLDGEKSYVTNAHYAGCITVLARRGERAHSLVLVPCSTPGVSIGAEEEKLGLRASSTATIRFDGVRVPRDHVLGVDGAGLDLAYAVLGWGRTLMSAGCVGTMAAALDATIAHVTTRRQFRRPLAAFPAVQSAVAEMAVMLDASRALVRRTSSALDAGRVAEAASFATKVFASERAFRACDAAIQLHGALGVIEPVGVARLLRDCRVTRIFEGANDVLLVRLASLGLASGEPLERVSADATPLVDAAGACDRMADAIDAATVDVRRRLGLTAISHQTTLGALARAEMAHHAAVAIVLDPPRDRERLALALRLLERDAAAALATLGPADAIAAQERRVCARLCRTEDAPMLAEESS
;
A
#
# COMPACT_ATOMS: atom_id res chain seq x y z
N MET A 1 -25.01 -1.21 12.65
CA MET A 1 -24.79 0.07 11.89
C MET A 1 -23.30 0.34 11.86
N PRO A 2 -22.73 0.85 10.77
CA PRO A 2 -21.30 1.20 10.79
C PRO A 2 -21.02 2.18 11.93
N ALA A 3 -19.88 2.00 12.62
CA ALA A 3 -19.51 2.86 13.74
C ALA A 3 -19.50 4.34 13.30
N SER A 4 -19.95 5.21 14.19
CA SER A 4 -19.96 6.65 13.94
C SER A 4 -18.54 7.21 13.88
N PRO A 5 -18.32 8.35 13.20
CA PRO A 5 -17.02 9.03 13.22
C PRO A 5 -16.49 9.32 14.63
N ASP A 6 -17.38 9.58 15.59
CA ASP A 6 -17.03 9.84 16.97
C ASP A 6 -16.51 8.57 17.69
N GLU A 7 -17.13 7.42 17.42
CA GLU A 7 -16.66 6.14 17.95
C GLU A 7 -15.27 5.77 17.40
N VAL A 8 -15.05 5.95 16.09
CA VAL A 8 -13.72 5.74 15.48
C VAL A 8 -12.69 6.69 16.07
N ALA A 9 -13.06 7.97 16.28
CA ALA A 9 -12.17 8.96 16.91
C ALA A 9 -11.85 8.60 18.37
N ALA A 10 -12.83 8.11 19.13
CA ALA A 10 -12.64 7.67 20.51
C ALA A 10 -11.70 6.46 20.59
N LEU A 11 -11.90 5.46 19.73
CA LEU A 11 -11.01 4.29 19.63
C LEU A 11 -9.59 4.72 19.23
N GLY A 12 -9.45 5.61 18.26
CA GLY A 12 -8.16 6.18 17.85
C GLY A 12 -7.45 6.92 19.00
N ALA A 13 -8.20 7.69 19.79
CA ALA A 13 -7.65 8.35 20.97
C ALA A 13 -7.20 7.35 22.05
N GLN A 14 -7.91 6.24 22.21
CA GLN A 14 -7.54 5.17 23.15
C GLN A 14 -6.29 4.44 22.67
N ALA A 15 -6.23 4.04 21.39
CA ALA A 15 -5.06 3.42 20.78
C ALA A 15 -3.82 4.32 20.88
N ARG A 16 -3.97 5.63 20.63
CA ARG A 16 -2.90 6.62 20.79
C ARG A 16 -2.36 6.70 22.21
N ARG A 17 -3.25 6.79 23.22
CA ARG A 17 -2.83 6.85 24.62
C ARG A 17 -2.03 5.61 25.00
N TRP A 18 -2.54 4.43 24.64
CA TRP A 18 -1.84 3.19 24.90
C TRP A 18 -0.49 3.12 24.17
N ALA A 19 -0.46 3.39 22.86
CA ALA A 19 0.75 3.30 22.05
C ALA A 19 1.87 4.23 22.57
N ARG A 20 1.51 5.48 22.91
CA ARG A 20 2.48 6.44 23.47
C ARG A 20 3.11 6.01 24.79
N THR A 21 2.43 5.18 25.57
CA THR A 21 2.87 4.77 26.90
C THR A 21 3.56 3.41 26.90
N HIS A 22 3.20 2.52 25.95
CA HIS A 22 3.58 1.11 26.03
C HIS A 22 4.29 0.57 24.78
N LEU A 23 4.27 1.28 23.63
CA LEU A 23 5.00 0.86 22.45
C LEU A 23 6.37 1.55 22.42
N ASP A 24 7.41 0.79 22.75
CA ASP A 24 8.79 1.16 22.46
C ASP A 24 9.23 0.52 21.15
N ALA A 25 9.18 1.30 20.08
CA ALA A 25 9.49 0.83 18.74
C ALA A 25 10.98 0.46 18.55
N ALA A 26 11.89 1.02 19.38
CA ALA A 26 13.30 0.61 19.38
C ALA A 26 13.47 -0.77 20.04
N GLU A 27 12.75 -1.02 21.11
CA GLU A 27 12.72 -2.34 21.76
C GLU A 27 12.12 -3.39 20.83
N LEU A 28 10.98 -3.10 20.18
CA LEU A 28 10.35 -4.02 19.23
C LEU A 28 11.29 -4.36 18.07
N GLU A 29 11.96 -3.36 17.49
CA GLU A 29 12.95 -3.60 16.43
C GLU A 29 14.13 -4.45 16.92
N ALA A 30 14.64 -4.19 18.12
CA ALA A 30 15.75 -4.95 18.69
C ALA A 30 15.36 -6.40 18.99
N ARG A 31 14.13 -6.65 19.41
CA ARG A 31 13.59 -8.02 19.63
C ARG A 31 13.37 -8.77 18.33
N GLY A 32 13.04 -8.07 17.24
CA GLY A 32 12.65 -8.69 15.98
C GLY A 32 11.27 -9.35 15.99
N GLU A 33 10.45 -9.12 17.02
CA GLU A 33 9.11 -9.68 17.17
C GLU A 33 8.17 -8.74 17.94
N ILE A 34 6.88 -8.90 17.74
CA ILE A 34 5.84 -8.25 18.54
C ILE A 34 5.48 -9.19 19.70
N PRO A 35 5.71 -8.78 20.97
CA PRO A 35 5.40 -9.61 22.12
C PRO A 35 3.90 -9.95 22.22
N ARG A 36 3.60 -11.12 22.77
CA ARG A 36 2.21 -11.58 22.97
C ARG A 36 1.36 -10.57 23.79
N SER A 37 1.95 -9.92 24.78
CA SER A 37 1.27 -8.89 25.56
C SER A 37 0.77 -7.71 24.71
N VAL A 38 1.46 -7.36 23.62
CA VAL A 38 1.01 -6.34 22.68
C VAL A 38 -0.21 -6.86 21.89
N PHE A 39 -0.21 -8.14 21.45
CA PHE A 39 -1.37 -8.74 20.79
C PHE A 39 -2.59 -8.77 21.69
N GLU A 40 -2.42 -9.08 22.97
CA GLU A 40 -3.51 -9.12 23.96
C GLU A 40 -4.18 -7.74 24.09
N VAL A 41 -3.42 -6.67 24.20
CA VAL A 41 -3.97 -5.31 24.24
C VAL A 41 -4.58 -4.87 22.91
N LEU A 42 -3.97 -5.21 21.78
CA LEU A 42 -4.57 -4.91 20.47
C LEU A 42 -5.94 -5.62 20.31
N ALA A 43 -6.08 -6.84 20.85
CA ALA A 43 -7.32 -7.58 20.88
C ALA A 43 -8.35 -6.91 21.82
N GLU A 44 -7.97 -6.54 23.04
CA GLU A 44 -8.82 -5.82 23.99
C GLU A 44 -9.33 -4.47 23.43
N LEU A 45 -8.50 -3.79 22.65
CA LEU A 45 -8.86 -2.56 21.94
C LEU A 45 -9.73 -2.83 20.69
N GLY A 46 -10.01 -4.09 20.32
CA GLY A 46 -10.78 -4.45 19.14
C GLY A 46 -10.07 -4.19 17.81
N LEU A 47 -8.75 -4.03 17.81
CA LEU A 47 -7.97 -3.67 16.61
C LEU A 47 -7.80 -4.83 15.62
N PHE A 48 -8.20 -6.05 15.97
CA PHE A 48 -8.30 -7.16 15.03
C PHE A 48 -9.72 -7.30 14.44
N ALA A 49 -10.73 -6.65 15.03
CA ALA A 49 -12.12 -6.73 14.63
C ALA A 49 -12.53 -5.74 13.53
N LEU A 50 -11.66 -4.81 13.15
CA LEU A 50 -11.96 -3.56 12.42
C LEU A 50 -12.90 -3.72 11.22
N THR A 51 -12.60 -4.68 10.35
CA THR A 51 -13.26 -4.85 9.04
C THR A 51 -14.12 -6.12 8.96
N ILE A 52 -14.19 -6.88 10.03
CA ILE A 52 -15.00 -8.09 10.14
C ILE A 52 -16.47 -7.68 10.43
N PRO A 53 -17.46 -8.32 9.79
CA PRO A 53 -18.87 -8.01 10.03
C PRO A 53 -19.31 -8.24 11.48
N GLU A 54 -20.24 -7.39 11.98
CA GLU A 54 -20.83 -7.50 13.34
C GLU A 54 -21.43 -8.90 13.61
N ALA A 55 -22.03 -9.51 12.59
CA ALA A 55 -22.59 -10.86 12.70
C ALA A 55 -21.57 -11.92 13.12
N HIS A 56 -20.27 -11.63 12.97
CA HIS A 56 -19.16 -12.48 13.37
C HIS A 56 -18.32 -11.88 14.51
N GLY A 57 -18.89 -10.93 15.26
CA GLY A 57 -18.21 -10.28 16.39
C GLY A 57 -17.20 -9.18 15.98
N GLY A 58 -17.27 -8.73 14.75
CA GLY A 58 -16.41 -7.66 14.24
C GLY A 58 -16.98 -6.26 14.45
N GLY A 59 -16.17 -5.23 14.11
CA GLY A 59 -16.53 -3.82 14.24
C GLY A 59 -17.22 -3.22 13.01
N SER A 60 -17.23 -3.92 11.88
CA SER A 60 -17.81 -3.45 10.60
C SER A 60 -17.41 -2.01 10.18
N LEU A 61 -16.19 -1.56 10.55
CA LEU A 61 -15.78 -0.17 10.33
C LEU A 61 -15.52 0.18 8.86
N GLY A 62 -15.37 -0.83 8.00
CA GLY A 62 -14.91 -0.62 6.64
C GLY A 62 -13.48 -0.05 6.61
N LEU A 63 -13.07 0.44 5.44
CA LEU A 63 -11.77 1.13 5.28
C LEU A 63 -11.81 2.56 5.86
N VAL A 64 -12.95 3.24 5.74
CA VAL A 64 -13.12 4.60 6.25
C VAL A 64 -12.87 4.67 7.76
N GLY A 65 -13.30 3.67 8.51
CA GLY A 65 -13.05 3.59 9.95
C GLY A 65 -11.72 2.93 10.31
N ALA A 66 -11.26 1.93 9.54
CA ALA A 66 -10.02 1.22 9.83
C ALA A 66 -8.74 2.01 9.51
N CYS A 67 -8.73 2.78 8.40
CA CYS A 67 -7.55 3.54 7.98
C CYS A 67 -7.04 4.54 9.03
N PRO A 68 -7.89 5.36 9.70
CA PRO A 68 -7.42 6.25 10.76
C PRO A 68 -6.75 5.53 11.94
N LEU A 69 -7.19 4.31 12.25
CA LEU A 69 -6.62 3.51 13.34
C LEU A 69 -5.26 2.92 12.95
N VAL A 70 -5.12 2.42 11.71
CA VAL A 70 -3.84 1.97 11.17
C VAL A 70 -2.85 3.14 11.02
N GLU A 71 -3.31 4.32 10.60
CA GLU A 71 -2.52 5.56 10.59
C GLU A 71 -1.98 5.88 11.97
N GLU A 72 -2.84 5.83 12.98
CA GLU A 72 -2.44 6.13 14.37
C GLU A 72 -1.40 5.12 14.90
N LEU A 73 -1.60 3.82 14.70
CA LEU A 73 -0.61 2.81 15.08
C LEU A 73 0.73 3.03 14.40
N ALA A 74 0.72 3.31 13.09
CA ALA A 74 1.93 3.51 12.29
C ALA A 74 2.73 4.76 12.69
N ARG A 75 2.09 5.72 13.34
CA ARG A 75 2.75 6.89 13.92
C ARG A 75 3.65 6.53 15.09
N HIS A 76 3.37 5.41 15.78
CA HIS A 76 4.13 4.91 16.92
C HIS A 76 5.05 3.75 16.55
N ASP A 77 4.50 2.73 15.90
CA ASP A 77 5.28 1.60 15.40
C ASP A 77 4.71 1.05 14.08
N ARG A 78 5.57 0.98 13.07
CA ARG A 78 5.15 0.57 11.72
C ARG A 78 4.96 -0.95 11.62
N SER A 79 5.69 -1.75 12.38
CA SER A 79 5.55 -3.22 12.38
C SER A 79 4.21 -3.65 12.97
N VAL A 80 3.81 -3.04 14.10
CA VAL A 80 2.49 -3.26 14.71
C VAL A 80 1.37 -2.85 13.77
N ALA A 81 1.47 -1.66 13.16
CA ALA A 81 0.49 -1.18 12.18
C ALA A 81 0.38 -2.09 10.95
N THR A 82 1.51 -2.64 10.48
CA THR A 82 1.53 -3.58 9.35
C THR A 82 0.85 -4.91 9.72
N THR A 83 1.10 -5.43 10.92
CA THR A 83 0.48 -6.66 11.43
C THR A 83 -1.04 -6.52 11.51
N VAL A 84 -1.53 -5.43 12.12
CA VAL A 84 -2.97 -5.14 12.23
C VAL A 84 -3.59 -4.85 10.86
N GLY A 85 -2.95 -4.01 10.04
CA GLY A 85 -3.47 -3.63 8.73
C GLY A 85 -3.54 -4.80 7.74
N LEU A 86 -2.54 -5.70 7.76
CA LEU A 86 -2.56 -6.91 6.95
C LEU A 86 -3.66 -7.87 7.41
N HIS A 87 -3.81 -8.07 8.73
CA HIS A 87 -4.89 -8.88 9.28
C HIS A 87 -6.25 -8.33 8.85
N ALA A 88 -6.51 -7.03 9.06
CA ALA A 88 -7.79 -6.39 8.72
C ALA A 88 -8.07 -6.34 7.20
N GLY A 89 -7.03 -6.29 6.37
CA GLY A 89 -7.12 -6.27 4.90
C GLY A 89 -6.97 -7.65 4.29
N LEU A 90 -5.74 -7.99 3.92
CA LEU A 90 -5.44 -9.20 3.16
C LEU A 90 -5.78 -10.49 3.92
N GLY A 91 -5.59 -10.51 5.25
CA GLY A 91 -5.75 -11.70 6.08
C GLY A 91 -7.20 -12.11 6.31
N THR A 92 -8.15 -11.17 6.28
CA THR A 92 -9.57 -11.46 6.60
C THR A 92 -10.52 -11.22 5.43
N GLN A 93 -10.24 -10.25 4.54
CA GLN A 93 -11.19 -9.84 3.51
C GLN A 93 -11.49 -10.91 2.46
N ALA A 94 -10.55 -11.82 2.19
CA ALA A 94 -10.84 -12.96 1.32
C ALA A 94 -11.88 -13.91 1.95
N ILE A 95 -11.82 -14.11 3.27
CA ILE A 95 -12.79 -14.93 4.02
C ILE A 95 -14.15 -14.21 4.08
N VAL A 96 -14.16 -12.91 4.44
CA VAL A 96 -15.39 -12.10 4.50
C VAL A 96 -16.15 -12.10 3.18
N ARG A 97 -15.44 -12.10 2.05
CA ARG A 97 -16.03 -11.95 0.71
C ARG A 97 -16.30 -13.28 0.01
N GLY A 98 -15.55 -14.31 0.33
CA GLY A 98 -15.55 -15.54 -0.47
C GLY A 98 -15.82 -16.82 0.30
N ALA A 99 -15.82 -16.82 1.63
CA ALA A 99 -16.08 -18.04 2.39
C ALA A 99 -17.55 -18.47 2.35
N SER A 100 -17.79 -19.78 2.42
CA SER A 100 -19.12 -20.32 2.71
C SER A 100 -19.58 -19.85 4.10
N PRO A 101 -20.90 -19.84 4.40
CA PRO A 101 -21.42 -19.45 5.71
C PRO A 101 -20.79 -20.26 6.86
N ASP A 102 -20.56 -21.54 6.67
CA ASP A 102 -19.98 -22.43 7.69
C ASP A 102 -18.53 -22.07 7.97
N VAL A 103 -17.71 -21.88 6.93
CA VAL A 103 -16.31 -21.47 7.05
C VAL A 103 -16.20 -20.06 7.64
N ALA A 104 -17.06 -19.12 7.21
CA ALA A 104 -17.10 -17.77 7.78
C ALA A 104 -17.42 -17.80 9.28
N SER A 105 -18.43 -18.57 9.67
CA SER A 105 -18.85 -18.73 11.08
C SER A 105 -17.78 -19.41 11.94
N ALA A 106 -16.99 -20.31 11.37
CA ALA A 106 -15.91 -20.97 12.08
C ALA A 106 -14.67 -20.08 12.30
N TRP A 107 -14.35 -19.21 11.33
CA TRP A 107 -13.08 -18.47 11.34
C TRP A 107 -13.21 -17.00 11.75
N LEU A 108 -14.22 -16.26 11.26
CA LEU A 108 -14.31 -14.82 11.48
C LEU A 108 -14.40 -14.43 12.97
N PRO A 109 -15.14 -15.14 13.86
CA PRO A 109 -15.14 -14.80 15.28
C PRO A 109 -13.76 -14.94 15.95
N ARG A 110 -12.99 -15.95 15.57
CA ARG A 110 -11.63 -16.17 16.10
C ARG A 110 -10.66 -15.09 15.62
N LEU A 111 -10.83 -14.64 14.38
CA LEU A 111 -10.06 -13.55 13.80
C LEU A 111 -10.44 -12.20 14.42
N ALA A 112 -11.73 -11.94 14.66
CA ALA A 112 -12.21 -10.73 15.29
C ALA A 112 -11.70 -10.53 16.73
N THR A 113 -11.60 -11.62 17.49
CA THR A 113 -11.07 -11.58 18.86
C THR A 113 -9.55 -11.58 18.95
N GLY A 114 -8.83 -11.72 17.83
CA GLY A 114 -7.38 -11.89 17.83
C GLY A 114 -6.90 -13.25 18.35
N ALA A 115 -7.82 -14.19 18.66
CA ALA A 115 -7.47 -15.57 19.01
C ALA A 115 -6.78 -16.31 17.84
N SER A 116 -6.98 -15.80 16.63
CA SER A 116 -6.29 -16.21 15.41
C SER A 116 -5.94 -14.98 14.60
N ILE A 117 -4.74 -14.95 14.03
CA ILE A 117 -4.32 -13.89 13.12
C ILE A 117 -4.40 -14.42 11.69
N GLY A 118 -4.88 -13.60 10.76
CA GLY A 118 -4.94 -13.94 9.34
C GLY A 118 -3.68 -13.52 8.61
N ALA A 119 -3.23 -14.36 7.65
CA ALA A 119 -2.19 -14.05 6.69
C ALA A 119 -2.67 -14.26 5.25
N PHE A 120 -1.93 -13.71 4.31
CA PHE A 120 -2.20 -13.82 2.87
C PHE A 120 -0.93 -14.22 2.13
N ALA A 121 -1.00 -15.27 1.33
CA ALA A 121 0.14 -15.88 0.67
C ALA A 121 -0.08 -15.98 -0.85
N ALA A 122 0.47 -15.05 -1.61
CA ALA A 122 0.41 -15.04 -3.08
C ALA A 122 1.78 -15.17 -3.73
N THR A 123 2.79 -14.46 -3.21
CA THR A 123 4.14 -14.35 -3.78
C THR A 123 4.92 -15.66 -3.69
N GLU A 124 5.68 -15.96 -4.73
CA GLU A 124 6.66 -17.05 -4.79
C GLU A 124 8.04 -16.49 -5.19
N ALA A 125 9.12 -17.23 -4.98
CA ALA A 125 10.48 -16.82 -5.35
C ALA A 125 10.59 -16.45 -6.84
N GLY A 126 9.82 -17.11 -7.71
CA GLY A 126 9.78 -16.86 -9.16
C GLY A 126 8.63 -15.99 -9.65
N ALA A 127 7.69 -15.58 -8.79
CA ALA A 127 6.46 -14.88 -9.19
C ALA A 127 5.97 -13.91 -8.11
N GLY A 128 6.33 -12.64 -8.22
CA GLY A 128 5.89 -11.58 -7.31
C GLY A 128 4.91 -10.62 -7.99
N SER A 129 5.37 -9.84 -8.95
CA SER A 129 4.53 -8.91 -9.73
C SER A 129 3.61 -9.62 -10.72
N ASP A 130 4.04 -10.76 -11.24
CA ASP A 130 3.27 -11.62 -12.15
C ASP A 130 2.61 -12.76 -11.39
N LEU A 131 1.42 -12.51 -10.84
CA LEU A 131 0.64 -13.53 -10.13
C LEU A 131 0.08 -14.62 -11.03
N MET A 132 0.09 -14.40 -12.36
CA MET A 132 -0.34 -15.43 -13.32
C MET A 132 0.67 -16.59 -13.41
N SER A 133 1.94 -16.33 -13.09
CA SER A 133 3.05 -17.28 -13.22
C SER A 133 3.35 -18.07 -11.94
N ILE A 134 2.49 -18.02 -10.92
CA ILE A 134 2.66 -18.82 -9.69
C ILE A 134 2.59 -20.32 -9.99
N ARG A 135 3.32 -21.09 -9.19
CA ARG A 135 3.48 -22.54 -9.36
C ARG A 135 2.82 -23.37 -8.28
N THR A 136 2.61 -22.80 -7.08
CA THR A 136 1.85 -23.49 -6.00
C THR A 136 0.55 -24.00 -6.58
N ALA A 137 0.34 -25.32 -6.54
CA ALA A 137 -0.73 -26.01 -7.24
C ALA A 137 -1.80 -26.52 -6.28
N LEU A 138 -3.04 -26.34 -6.68
CA LEU A 138 -4.21 -26.93 -6.03
C LEU A 138 -4.85 -27.93 -7.00
N VAL A 139 -4.85 -29.21 -6.62
CA VAL A 139 -5.34 -30.30 -7.47
C VAL A 139 -6.42 -31.11 -6.76
N ASP A 140 -7.26 -31.76 -7.56
CA ASP A 140 -8.27 -32.67 -7.00
C ASP A 140 -7.60 -33.91 -6.39
N ASP A 141 -8.02 -34.30 -5.18
CA ASP A 141 -7.58 -35.50 -4.48
C ASP A 141 -8.78 -36.17 -3.77
N GLY A 142 -9.59 -36.84 -4.57
CA GLY A 142 -10.81 -37.50 -4.09
C GLY A 142 -11.87 -36.50 -3.61
N ALA A 143 -12.27 -36.62 -2.35
CA ALA A 143 -13.27 -35.74 -1.73
C ALA A 143 -12.71 -34.36 -1.38
N GLU A 144 -11.41 -34.25 -1.27
CA GLU A 144 -10.69 -33.02 -0.89
C GLU A 144 -9.87 -32.44 -2.07
N LEU A 145 -9.16 -31.37 -1.81
CA LEU A 145 -8.13 -30.80 -2.67
C LEU A 145 -6.77 -31.00 -2.01
N ARG A 146 -5.71 -31.09 -2.83
CA ARG A 146 -4.33 -31.15 -2.35
C ARG A 146 -3.57 -29.91 -2.81
N LEU A 147 -2.94 -29.25 -1.85
CA LEU A 147 -2.12 -28.07 -2.06
C LEU A 147 -0.64 -28.44 -1.93
N ASP A 148 0.14 -28.14 -2.97
CA ASP A 148 1.58 -28.36 -3.04
C ASP A 148 2.28 -27.11 -3.53
N GLY A 149 3.36 -26.68 -2.87
CA GLY A 149 4.18 -25.55 -3.29
C GLY A 149 4.78 -24.75 -2.15
N GLU A 150 5.23 -23.55 -2.46
CA GLU A 150 5.91 -22.67 -1.51
C GLU A 150 5.55 -21.22 -1.77
N LYS A 151 5.29 -20.47 -0.70
CA LYS A 151 5.01 -19.04 -0.72
C LYS A 151 6.07 -18.29 0.06
N SER A 152 6.63 -17.24 -0.55
CA SER A 152 7.74 -16.44 -0.01
C SER A 152 7.22 -15.12 0.56
N TYR A 153 7.93 -14.62 1.56
CA TYR A 153 7.70 -13.28 2.16
C TYR A 153 6.28 -13.10 2.71
N VAL A 154 5.74 -14.14 3.34
CA VAL A 154 4.39 -14.09 3.93
C VAL A 154 4.44 -13.31 5.23
N THR A 155 3.79 -12.14 5.25
CA THR A 155 3.65 -11.33 6.46
C THR A 155 2.66 -11.97 7.45
N ASN A 156 2.91 -11.80 8.74
CA ASN A 156 2.23 -12.47 9.85
C ASN A 156 2.45 -14.00 9.92
N ALA A 157 3.41 -14.57 9.18
CA ALA A 157 3.56 -16.02 9.05
C ALA A 157 3.61 -16.74 10.40
N HIS A 158 4.44 -16.29 11.36
CA HIS A 158 4.56 -16.93 12.68
C HIS A 158 3.44 -16.58 13.65
N TYR A 159 2.61 -15.57 13.34
CA TYR A 159 1.47 -15.18 14.15
C TYR A 159 0.16 -15.79 13.63
N ALA A 160 0.17 -16.27 12.39
CA ALA A 160 -1.03 -16.72 11.71
C ALA A 160 -1.60 -18.02 12.30
N GLY A 161 -2.92 -18.01 12.54
CA GLY A 161 -3.67 -19.24 12.78
C GLY A 161 -4.27 -19.80 11.48
N CYS A 162 -4.44 -18.95 10.45
CA CYS A 162 -4.84 -19.35 9.12
C CYS A 162 -4.24 -18.45 8.04
N ILE A 163 -4.11 -19.00 6.84
CA ILE A 163 -3.53 -18.37 5.69
C ILE A 163 -4.49 -18.47 4.51
N THR A 164 -4.75 -17.37 3.84
CA THR A 164 -5.39 -17.37 2.51
C THR A 164 -4.31 -17.54 1.45
N VAL A 165 -4.34 -18.63 0.70
CA VAL A 165 -3.31 -18.99 -0.27
C VAL A 165 -3.85 -18.87 -1.70
N LEU A 166 -3.19 -18.08 -2.54
CA LEU A 166 -3.44 -18.07 -3.98
C LEU A 166 -2.69 -19.24 -4.62
N ALA A 167 -3.40 -20.14 -5.26
CA ALA A 167 -2.83 -21.32 -5.90
C ALA A 167 -3.32 -21.48 -7.34
N ARG A 168 -2.48 -22.06 -8.20
CA ARG A 168 -2.81 -22.41 -9.57
C ARG A 168 -3.79 -23.57 -9.59
N ARG A 169 -4.88 -23.43 -10.34
CA ARG A 169 -5.94 -24.41 -10.53
C ARG A 169 -6.01 -24.81 -12.00
N GLY A 170 -5.24 -25.84 -12.39
CA GLY A 170 -5.09 -26.20 -13.81
C GLY A 170 -4.08 -25.29 -14.55
N GLU A 171 -4.26 -25.09 -15.85
CA GLU A 171 -3.27 -24.40 -16.69
C GLU A 171 -3.34 -22.87 -16.59
N ARG A 172 -4.55 -22.29 -16.53
CA ARG A 172 -4.77 -20.83 -16.58
C ARG A 172 -5.67 -20.30 -15.46
N ALA A 173 -6.23 -21.15 -14.66
CA ALA A 173 -7.12 -20.80 -13.56
C ALA A 173 -6.34 -20.71 -12.23
N HIS A 174 -6.83 -19.91 -11.32
CA HIS A 174 -6.29 -19.76 -9.98
C HIS A 174 -7.42 -19.76 -8.96
N SER A 175 -7.19 -20.34 -7.79
CA SER A 175 -8.15 -20.34 -6.68
C SER A 175 -7.51 -19.75 -5.44
N LEU A 176 -8.31 -19.10 -4.61
CA LEU A 176 -7.94 -18.74 -3.26
C LEU A 176 -8.47 -19.83 -2.31
N VAL A 177 -7.62 -20.29 -1.41
CA VAL A 177 -8.01 -21.30 -0.41
C VAL A 177 -7.61 -20.86 0.98
N LEU A 178 -8.46 -21.17 1.95
CA LEU A 178 -8.18 -20.99 3.37
C LEU A 178 -7.49 -22.23 3.92
N VAL A 179 -6.31 -22.05 4.49
CA VAL A 179 -5.50 -23.13 5.06
C VAL A 179 -5.20 -22.81 6.53
N PRO A 180 -5.69 -23.63 7.48
CA PRO A 180 -5.26 -23.54 8.88
C PRO A 180 -3.76 -23.85 9.00
N CYS A 181 -3.01 -23.06 9.77
CA CYS A 181 -1.55 -23.26 9.92
C CYS A 181 -1.21 -24.60 10.62
N SER A 182 -2.17 -25.18 11.37
CA SER A 182 -2.01 -26.48 12.02
C SER A 182 -2.26 -27.68 11.11
N THR A 183 -2.63 -27.47 9.83
CA THR A 183 -2.88 -28.55 8.89
C THR A 183 -1.59 -29.32 8.60
N PRO A 184 -1.61 -30.68 8.68
CA PRO A 184 -0.43 -31.49 8.33
C PRO A 184 0.08 -31.16 6.94
N GLY A 185 1.41 -31.04 6.80
CA GLY A 185 2.07 -30.63 5.57
C GLY A 185 2.33 -29.11 5.45
N VAL A 186 1.77 -28.29 6.34
CA VAL A 186 2.13 -26.85 6.43
C VAL A 186 3.39 -26.70 7.28
N SER A 187 4.39 -26.02 6.75
CA SER A 187 5.60 -25.69 7.51
C SER A 187 5.98 -24.22 7.26
N ILE A 188 6.31 -23.51 8.36
CA ILE A 188 6.73 -22.12 8.34
C ILE A 188 8.24 -22.11 8.52
N GLY A 189 8.95 -21.46 7.59
CA GLY A 189 10.42 -21.31 7.61
C GLY A 189 10.91 -20.35 8.68
N ALA A 190 12.20 -20.09 8.69
CA ALA A 190 12.79 -19.09 9.57
C ALA A 190 12.26 -17.67 9.27
N GLU A 191 12.32 -16.82 10.28
CA GLU A 191 12.02 -15.39 10.10
C GLU A 191 13.05 -14.75 9.17
N GLU A 192 12.59 -13.92 8.24
CA GLU A 192 13.47 -13.21 7.31
C GLU A 192 14.21 -12.07 8.01
N GLU A 193 15.52 -11.96 7.78
CA GLU A 193 16.30 -10.80 8.21
C GLU A 193 16.02 -9.60 7.29
N LYS A 194 15.44 -8.54 7.84
CA LYS A 194 14.91 -7.41 7.05
C LYS A 194 15.63 -6.09 7.33
N LEU A 195 15.65 -5.23 6.33
CA LEU A 195 16.10 -3.84 6.44
C LEU A 195 15.29 -3.04 7.46
N GLY A 196 13.95 -3.17 7.41
CA GLY A 196 12.97 -2.53 8.26
C GLY A 196 11.78 -3.43 8.50
N LEU A 197 10.77 -2.96 9.25
CA LEU A 197 9.66 -3.77 9.73
C LEU A 197 10.13 -5.03 10.47
N ARG A 198 11.21 -4.89 11.25
CA ARG A 198 11.91 -6.05 11.83
C ARG A 198 11.07 -6.83 12.81
N ALA A 199 10.17 -6.16 13.54
CA ALA A 199 9.25 -6.82 14.45
C ALA A 199 7.99 -7.42 13.77
N SER A 200 7.70 -7.07 12.50
CA SER A 200 6.62 -7.71 11.75
C SER A 200 7.09 -9.04 11.21
N SER A 201 6.43 -10.14 11.61
CA SER A 201 6.78 -11.48 11.14
C SER A 201 6.70 -11.60 9.63
N THR A 202 7.71 -12.20 9.03
CA THR A 202 7.77 -12.47 7.58
C THR A 202 8.57 -13.75 7.35
N ALA A 203 7.98 -14.76 6.75
CA ALA A 203 8.65 -16.05 6.48
C ALA A 203 8.16 -16.68 5.18
N THR A 204 8.93 -17.66 4.71
CA THR A 204 8.51 -18.58 3.66
C THR A 204 7.62 -19.67 4.25
N ILE A 205 6.53 -20.05 3.56
CA ILE A 205 5.62 -21.12 3.96
C ILE A 205 5.60 -22.17 2.88
N ARG A 206 5.83 -23.43 3.29
CA ARG A 206 5.76 -24.59 2.40
C ARG A 206 4.50 -25.41 2.67
N PHE A 207 3.93 -25.91 1.60
CA PHE A 207 2.79 -26.80 1.55
C PHE A 207 3.22 -28.12 0.88
N ASP A 208 3.19 -29.21 1.62
CA ASP A 208 3.62 -30.55 1.17
C ASP A 208 2.45 -31.50 1.34
N GLY A 209 1.74 -31.78 0.26
CA GLY A 209 0.58 -32.64 0.26
C GLY A 209 -0.56 -32.18 1.18
N VAL A 210 -0.71 -30.87 1.40
CA VAL A 210 -1.70 -30.30 2.34
C VAL A 210 -3.11 -30.59 1.84
N ARG A 211 -3.90 -31.30 2.63
CA ARG A 211 -5.31 -31.59 2.33
C ARG A 211 -6.19 -30.40 2.69
N VAL A 212 -6.94 -29.90 1.72
CA VAL A 212 -7.83 -28.74 1.84
C VAL A 212 -9.26 -29.18 1.54
N PRO A 213 -10.19 -29.03 2.48
CA PRO A 213 -11.61 -29.25 2.22
C PRO A 213 -12.11 -28.36 1.08
N ARG A 214 -13.02 -28.86 0.25
CA ARG A 214 -13.53 -28.12 -0.92
C ARG A 214 -14.28 -26.85 -0.53
N ASP A 215 -14.93 -26.83 0.61
CA ASP A 215 -15.62 -25.64 1.16
C ASP A 215 -14.67 -24.55 1.67
N HIS A 216 -13.36 -24.86 1.80
CA HIS A 216 -12.32 -23.89 2.08
C HIS A 216 -11.85 -23.11 0.83
N VAL A 217 -12.36 -23.42 -0.36
CA VAL A 217 -12.16 -22.55 -1.55
C VAL A 217 -12.96 -21.26 -1.33
N LEU A 218 -12.27 -20.14 -1.44
CA LEU A 218 -12.84 -18.81 -1.25
C LEU A 218 -13.31 -18.23 -2.60
N GLY A 219 -14.59 -17.91 -2.68
CA GLY A 219 -15.22 -17.47 -3.91
C GLY A 219 -15.44 -18.61 -4.91
N VAL A 220 -15.32 -18.29 -6.19
CA VAL A 220 -15.53 -19.27 -7.27
C VAL A 220 -14.23 -20.01 -7.56
N ASP A 221 -14.26 -21.34 -7.54
CA ASP A 221 -13.10 -22.18 -7.90
C ASP A 221 -12.64 -21.86 -9.34
N GLY A 222 -11.37 -21.54 -9.50
CA GLY A 222 -10.78 -21.12 -10.75
C GLY A 222 -10.81 -19.60 -11.03
N ALA A 223 -11.58 -18.80 -10.28
CA ALA A 223 -11.64 -17.34 -10.39
C ALA A 223 -10.95 -16.60 -9.20
N GLY A 224 -10.02 -17.25 -8.53
CA GLY A 224 -9.36 -16.73 -7.33
C GLY A 224 -8.54 -15.45 -7.55
N LEU A 225 -8.11 -15.16 -8.78
CA LEU A 225 -7.40 -13.91 -9.09
C LEU A 225 -8.30 -12.68 -8.94
N ASP A 226 -9.57 -12.76 -9.34
CA ASP A 226 -10.49 -11.62 -9.23
C ASP A 226 -10.70 -11.25 -7.76
N LEU A 227 -10.91 -12.26 -6.91
CA LEU A 227 -11.02 -12.06 -5.47
C LEU A 227 -9.69 -11.56 -4.88
N ALA A 228 -8.54 -12.09 -5.30
CA ALA A 228 -7.23 -11.65 -4.86
C ALA A 228 -6.99 -10.16 -5.19
N TYR A 229 -7.32 -9.71 -6.41
CA TYR A 229 -7.18 -8.30 -6.79
C TYR A 229 -8.11 -7.38 -6.01
N ALA A 230 -9.35 -7.80 -5.76
CA ALA A 230 -10.28 -7.05 -4.92
C ALA A 230 -9.73 -6.88 -3.48
N VAL A 231 -9.21 -7.95 -2.89
CA VAL A 231 -8.60 -7.95 -1.55
C VAL A 231 -7.31 -7.12 -1.52
N LEU A 232 -6.48 -7.20 -2.58
CA LEU A 232 -5.29 -6.35 -2.72
C LEU A 232 -5.64 -4.85 -2.76
N GLY A 233 -6.78 -4.45 -3.32
CA GLY A 233 -7.25 -3.06 -3.27
C GLY A 233 -7.44 -2.56 -1.83
N TRP A 234 -8.00 -3.41 -0.97
CA TRP A 234 -8.16 -3.14 0.46
C TRP A 234 -6.81 -3.07 1.19
N GLY A 235 -5.94 -4.06 0.97
CA GLY A 235 -4.60 -4.09 1.55
C GLY A 235 -3.80 -2.85 1.23
N ARG A 236 -3.74 -2.45 -0.06
CA ARG A 236 -3.06 -1.23 -0.52
C ARG A 236 -3.55 0.02 0.19
N THR A 237 -4.85 0.11 0.45
CA THR A 237 -5.44 1.29 1.10
C THR A 237 -5.05 1.35 2.58
N LEU A 238 -5.12 0.24 3.32
CA LEU A 238 -4.66 0.14 4.70
C LEU A 238 -3.15 0.36 4.82
N MET A 239 -2.36 -0.21 3.92
CA MET A 239 -0.92 0.03 3.85
C MET A 239 -0.61 1.52 3.62
N SER A 240 -1.39 2.19 2.75
CA SER A 240 -1.25 3.62 2.48
C SER A 240 -1.59 4.47 3.70
N ALA A 241 -2.61 4.10 4.48
CA ALA A 241 -2.90 4.73 5.77
C ALA A 241 -1.71 4.63 6.73
N GLY A 242 -1.08 3.46 6.79
CA GLY A 242 0.16 3.32 7.54
C GLY A 242 1.32 4.18 7.02
N CYS A 243 1.43 4.44 5.69
CA CYS A 243 2.39 5.40 5.16
C CYS A 243 2.09 6.83 5.63
N VAL A 244 0.82 7.21 5.70
CA VAL A 244 0.38 8.51 6.27
C VAL A 244 0.82 8.64 7.74
N GLY A 245 0.65 7.59 8.55
CA GLY A 245 1.13 7.56 9.94
C GLY A 245 2.65 7.73 10.05
N THR A 246 3.42 7.04 9.20
CA THR A 246 4.88 7.19 9.13
C THR A 246 5.30 8.61 8.72
N MET A 247 4.60 9.23 7.75
CA MET A 247 4.83 10.64 7.38
C MET A 247 4.57 11.59 8.55
N ALA A 248 3.49 11.35 9.30
CA ALA A 248 3.15 12.15 10.47
C ALA A 248 4.24 12.05 11.55
N ALA A 249 4.74 10.84 11.83
CA ALA A 249 5.85 10.63 12.77
C ALA A 249 7.13 11.36 12.32
N ALA A 250 7.48 11.26 11.03
CA ALA A 250 8.65 11.93 10.47
C ALA A 250 8.53 13.46 10.55
N LEU A 251 7.35 14.01 10.26
CA LEU A 251 7.06 15.45 10.37
C LEU A 251 7.16 15.94 11.81
N ASP A 252 6.55 15.21 12.76
CA ASP A 252 6.59 15.58 14.19
C ASP A 252 8.03 15.61 14.73
N ALA A 253 8.80 14.55 14.46
CA ALA A 253 10.21 14.49 14.84
C ALA A 253 11.01 15.64 14.23
N THR A 254 10.76 15.94 12.95
CA THR A 254 11.42 17.05 12.26
C THR A 254 11.08 18.40 12.88
N ILE A 255 9.80 18.69 13.14
CA ILE A 255 9.37 19.95 13.76
C ILE A 255 10.02 20.11 15.14
N ALA A 256 10.00 19.06 15.96
CA ALA A 256 10.62 19.08 17.29
C ALA A 256 12.13 19.40 17.20
N HIS A 257 12.83 18.81 16.23
CA HIS A 257 14.26 19.03 16.02
C HIS A 257 14.56 20.45 15.51
N VAL A 258 13.92 20.88 14.42
CA VAL A 258 14.28 22.16 13.77
C VAL A 258 13.91 23.38 14.59
N THR A 259 12.94 23.29 15.50
CA THR A 259 12.56 24.37 16.41
C THR A 259 13.54 24.53 17.56
N THR A 260 14.20 23.46 18.00
CA THR A 260 15.12 23.47 19.16
C THR A 260 16.58 23.57 18.74
N ARG A 261 16.98 22.89 17.67
CA ARG A 261 18.37 22.87 17.16
C ARG A 261 18.76 24.23 16.60
N ARG A 262 19.86 24.76 17.10
CA ARG A 262 20.41 26.08 16.68
C ARG A 262 21.70 25.89 15.88
N GLN A 263 21.82 26.59 14.77
CA GLN A 263 23.05 26.78 13.98
C GLN A 263 23.11 28.23 13.49
N PHE A 264 24.29 28.78 13.29
CA PHE A 264 24.47 30.17 12.90
C PHE A 264 23.68 31.14 13.79
N ARG A 265 23.65 30.88 15.11
CA ARG A 265 22.99 31.64 16.18
C ARG A 265 21.45 31.69 16.14
N ARG A 266 20.78 30.95 15.27
CA ARG A 266 19.32 30.90 15.18
C ARG A 266 18.79 29.45 15.06
N PRO A 267 17.50 29.20 15.38
CA PRO A 267 16.91 27.87 15.17
C PRO A 267 16.96 27.46 13.72
N LEU A 268 17.04 26.15 13.41
CA LEU A 268 17.00 25.65 12.03
C LEU A 268 15.70 26.07 11.34
N ALA A 269 14.57 26.14 12.05
CA ALA A 269 13.28 26.60 11.55
C ALA A 269 13.29 28.05 11.00
N ALA A 270 14.31 28.84 11.30
CA ALA A 270 14.46 30.21 10.78
C ALA A 270 15.09 30.28 9.37
N PHE A 271 15.51 29.13 8.81
CA PHE A 271 16.14 29.10 7.48
C PHE A 271 15.11 28.80 6.39
N PRO A 272 15.03 29.58 5.29
CA PRO A 272 14.04 29.36 4.24
C PRO A 272 14.06 27.95 3.63
N ALA A 273 15.23 27.36 3.43
CA ALA A 273 15.35 25.99 2.91
C ALA A 273 14.71 24.94 3.86
N VAL A 274 14.88 25.12 5.18
CA VAL A 274 14.25 24.25 6.18
C VAL A 274 12.73 24.45 6.19
N GLN A 275 12.28 25.71 6.13
CA GLN A 275 10.86 26.07 6.04
C GLN A 275 10.19 25.43 4.82
N SER A 276 10.82 25.49 3.66
CA SER A 276 10.32 24.88 2.44
C SER A 276 10.17 23.36 2.57
N ALA A 277 11.18 22.69 3.12
CA ALA A 277 11.15 21.23 3.30
C ALA A 277 10.05 20.79 4.29
N VAL A 278 9.93 21.47 5.44
CA VAL A 278 8.87 21.17 6.43
C VAL A 278 7.48 21.45 5.86
N ALA A 279 7.31 22.55 5.11
CA ALA A 279 6.04 22.86 4.47
C ALA A 279 5.66 21.80 3.42
N GLU A 280 6.60 21.35 2.58
CA GLU A 280 6.36 20.27 1.62
C GLU A 280 5.96 18.97 2.32
N MET A 281 6.65 18.56 3.40
CA MET A 281 6.28 17.39 4.20
C MET A 281 4.84 17.50 4.71
N ALA A 282 4.45 18.67 5.25
CA ALA A 282 3.13 18.89 5.82
C ALA A 282 2.01 18.81 4.79
N VAL A 283 2.16 19.48 3.63
CA VAL A 283 1.10 19.51 2.62
C VAL A 283 0.98 18.20 1.85
N MET A 284 2.08 17.46 1.67
CA MET A 284 2.04 16.12 1.07
C MET A 284 1.43 15.09 2.02
N LEU A 285 1.58 15.26 3.33
CA LEU A 285 0.85 14.48 4.34
C LEU A 285 -0.67 14.68 4.20
N ASP A 286 -1.12 15.95 4.09
CA ASP A 286 -2.54 16.25 3.91
C ASP A 286 -3.10 15.66 2.62
N ALA A 287 -2.39 15.80 1.50
CA ALA A 287 -2.78 15.24 0.22
C ALA A 287 -2.86 13.70 0.26
N SER A 288 -1.89 13.04 0.92
CA SER A 288 -1.90 11.58 1.09
C SER A 288 -3.08 11.12 1.92
N ARG A 289 -3.39 11.83 3.02
CA ARG A 289 -4.53 11.52 3.89
C ARG A 289 -5.86 11.67 3.17
N ALA A 290 -6.04 12.76 2.41
CA ALA A 290 -7.24 12.99 1.61
C ALA A 290 -7.43 11.89 0.55
N LEU A 291 -6.35 11.51 -0.14
CA LEU A 291 -6.39 10.45 -1.15
C LEU A 291 -6.74 9.07 -0.55
N VAL A 292 -6.18 8.72 0.61
CA VAL A 292 -6.55 7.50 1.35
C VAL A 292 -8.02 7.51 1.72
N ARG A 293 -8.56 8.60 2.29
CA ARG A 293 -9.99 8.71 2.66
C ARG A 293 -10.90 8.55 1.44
N ARG A 294 -10.57 9.22 0.34
CA ARG A 294 -11.34 9.14 -0.90
C ARG A 294 -11.39 7.70 -1.44
N THR A 295 -10.24 7.03 -1.50
CA THR A 295 -10.15 5.64 -1.95
C THR A 295 -10.88 4.68 -1.01
N SER A 296 -10.76 4.88 0.31
CA SER A 296 -11.51 4.13 1.32
C SER A 296 -13.01 4.23 1.09
N SER A 297 -13.53 5.45 0.92
CA SER A 297 -14.97 5.68 0.68
C SER A 297 -15.45 5.05 -0.62
N ALA A 298 -14.61 5.02 -1.67
CA ALA A 298 -14.97 4.39 -2.92
C ALA A 298 -15.07 2.86 -2.79
N LEU A 299 -14.10 2.24 -2.11
CA LEU A 299 -14.06 0.79 -1.91
C LEU A 299 -15.15 0.31 -0.93
N ASP A 300 -15.43 1.06 0.13
CA ASP A 300 -16.52 0.75 1.07
C ASP A 300 -17.90 0.85 0.41
N ALA A 301 -18.05 1.76 -0.56
CA ALA A 301 -19.24 1.86 -1.38
C ALA A 301 -19.34 0.78 -2.48
N GLY A 302 -18.44 -0.18 -2.52
CA GLY A 302 -18.41 -1.26 -3.52
C GLY A 302 -18.07 -0.80 -4.94
N ARG A 303 -17.52 0.41 -5.12
CA ARG A 303 -17.14 0.92 -6.45
C ARG A 303 -15.86 0.25 -6.92
N VAL A 304 -15.75 0.01 -8.23
CA VAL A 304 -14.50 -0.39 -8.85
C VAL A 304 -13.52 0.79 -8.77
N ALA A 305 -12.51 0.67 -7.94
CA ALA A 305 -11.56 1.74 -7.64
C ALA A 305 -10.10 1.29 -7.87
N GLU A 306 -9.86 0.48 -8.92
CA GLU A 306 -8.53 -0.08 -9.18
C GLU A 306 -7.50 1.02 -9.44
N ALA A 307 -7.79 1.95 -10.34
CA ALA A 307 -6.92 3.10 -10.64
C ALA A 307 -6.66 3.96 -9.39
N ALA A 308 -7.70 4.28 -8.63
CA ALA A 308 -7.57 5.03 -7.38
C ALA A 308 -6.72 4.28 -6.35
N SER A 309 -6.85 2.95 -6.23
CA SER A 309 -6.03 2.11 -5.36
C SER A 309 -4.56 2.13 -5.76
N PHE A 310 -4.25 2.07 -7.07
CA PHE A 310 -2.88 2.17 -7.57
C PHE A 310 -2.29 3.56 -7.29
N ALA A 311 -3.02 4.62 -7.65
CA ALA A 311 -2.59 6.00 -7.41
C ALA A 311 -2.32 6.26 -5.92
N THR A 312 -3.23 5.82 -5.04
CA THR A 312 -3.12 5.98 -3.58
C THR A 312 -1.89 5.27 -3.04
N LYS A 313 -1.68 4.01 -3.43
CA LYS A 313 -0.54 3.20 -2.96
C LYS A 313 0.78 3.80 -3.39
N VAL A 314 0.92 4.15 -4.66
CA VAL A 314 2.16 4.72 -5.18
C VAL A 314 2.41 6.09 -4.56
N PHE A 315 1.42 6.97 -4.55
CA PHE A 315 1.54 8.31 -3.99
C PHE A 315 1.96 8.27 -2.52
N ALA A 316 1.19 7.58 -1.67
CA ALA A 316 1.46 7.53 -0.24
C ALA A 316 2.84 6.93 0.09
N SER A 317 3.24 5.83 -0.56
CA SER A 317 4.54 5.20 -0.33
C SER A 317 5.73 6.04 -0.79
N GLU A 318 5.61 6.72 -1.95
CA GLU A 318 6.65 7.65 -2.43
C GLU A 318 6.79 8.88 -1.54
N ARG A 319 5.65 9.47 -1.11
CA ARG A 319 5.66 10.63 -0.22
C ARG A 319 6.16 10.28 1.18
N ALA A 320 5.81 9.11 1.71
CA ALA A 320 6.34 8.65 2.99
C ALA A 320 7.85 8.45 2.94
N PHE A 321 8.37 7.83 1.89
CA PHE A 321 9.82 7.66 1.73
C PHE A 321 10.54 9.02 1.66
N ARG A 322 10.03 9.96 0.86
CA ARG A 322 10.60 11.32 0.76
C ARG A 322 10.52 12.08 2.08
N ALA A 323 9.43 11.94 2.83
CA ALA A 323 9.30 12.59 4.14
C ALA A 323 10.31 12.03 5.16
N CYS A 324 10.53 10.71 5.17
CA CYS A 324 11.54 10.09 6.03
C CYS A 324 12.97 10.50 5.64
N ASP A 325 13.28 10.57 4.35
CA ASP A 325 14.57 11.04 3.85
C ASP A 325 14.82 12.52 4.21
N ALA A 326 13.82 13.39 4.03
CA ALA A 326 13.88 14.78 4.46
C ALA A 326 14.06 14.93 5.97
N ALA A 327 13.41 14.07 6.78
CA ALA A 327 13.59 14.05 8.22
C ALA A 327 15.04 13.73 8.59
N ILE A 328 15.65 12.71 7.98
CA ILE A 328 17.07 12.38 8.17
C ILE A 328 17.95 13.56 7.79
N GLN A 329 17.73 14.14 6.61
CA GLN A 329 18.49 15.27 6.11
C GLN A 329 18.45 16.47 7.08
N LEU A 330 17.26 16.80 7.60
CA LEU A 330 17.07 17.94 8.50
C LEU A 330 17.62 17.70 9.91
N HIS A 331 17.76 16.44 10.34
CA HIS A 331 18.46 16.08 11.58
C HIS A 331 20.00 16.09 11.43
N GLY A 332 20.53 16.11 10.19
CA GLY A 332 21.96 16.03 9.91
C GLY A 332 22.55 14.70 10.41
N ALA A 333 23.74 14.73 10.98
CA ALA A 333 24.39 13.52 11.48
C ALA A 333 23.54 12.73 12.50
N LEU A 334 22.73 13.41 13.32
CA LEU A 334 21.81 12.75 14.24
C LEU A 334 20.76 11.90 13.53
N GLY A 335 20.38 12.27 12.30
CA GLY A 335 19.37 11.54 11.52
C GLY A 335 19.77 10.11 11.12
N VAL A 336 21.07 9.80 11.14
CA VAL A 336 21.60 8.45 10.85
C VAL A 336 22.00 7.67 12.12
N ILE A 337 21.72 8.24 13.31
CA ILE A 337 22.03 7.61 14.60
C ILE A 337 20.75 6.93 15.13
N GLU A 338 20.84 5.64 15.40
CA GLU A 338 19.70 4.78 15.74
C GLU A 338 18.80 5.29 16.89
N PRO A 339 19.32 5.71 18.04
CA PRO A 339 18.46 6.14 19.16
C PRO A 339 17.55 7.33 18.85
N VAL A 340 17.82 8.08 17.76
CA VAL A 340 16.99 9.21 17.35
C VAL A 340 15.68 8.77 16.69
N GLY A 341 15.66 7.57 16.09
CA GLY A 341 14.46 6.92 15.57
C GLY A 341 14.08 7.30 14.13
N VAL A 342 14.54 8.42 13.56
CA VAL A 342 14.19 8.81 12.18
C VAL A 342 14.81 7.89 11.13
N ALA A 343 15.98 7.31 11.40
CA ALA A 343 16.61 6.30 10.55
C ALA A 343 15.71 5.05 10.40
N ARG A 344 15.10 4.61 11.51
CA ARG A 344 14.14 3.48 11.51
C ARG A 344 12.94 3.77 10.63
N LEU A 345 12.34 4.97 10.70
CA LEU A 345 11.20 5.35 9.86
C LEU A 345 11.51 5.17 8.36
N LEU A 346 12.72 5.53 7.92
CA LEU A 346 13.15 5.33 6.53
C LEU A 346 13.28 3.85 6.18
N ARG A 347 13.91 3.05 7.05
CA ARG A 347 14.06 1.60 6.82
C ARG A 347 12.71 0.91 6.73
N ASP A 348 11.80 1.18 7.67
CA ASP A 348 10.46 0.61 7.71
C ASP A 348 9.61 1.01 6.50
N CYS A 349 9.77 2.25 6.04
CA CYS A 349 9.04 2.78 4.90
C CYS A 349 9.53 2.21 3.56
N ARG A 350 10.80 1.74 3.45
CA ARG A 350 11.39 1.37 2.16
C ARG A 350 10.63 0.26 1.44
N VAL A 351 10.17 -0.74 2.16
CA VAL A 351 9.46 -1.89 1.59
C VAL A 351 8.08 -1.54 1.04
N THR A 352 7.46 -0.45 1.52
CA THR A 352 6.13 -0.02 1.07
C THR A 352 6.05 0.30 -0.43
N ARG A 353 7.19 0.59 -1.04
CA ARG A 353 7.33 0.80 -2.49
C ARG A 353 7.42 -0.51 -3.29
N ILE A 354 7.52 -1.66 -2.61
CA ILE A 354 7.76 -2.97 -3.21
C ILE A 354 6.55 -3.90 -3.03
N PHE A 355 6.13 -4.14 -1.79
CA PHE A 355 5.06 -5.09 -1.50
C PHE A 355 3.67 -4.57 -1.92
N GLU A 356 2.68 -5.46 -1.98
CA GLU A 356 1.33 -5.18 -2.50
C GLU A 356 1.32 -4.62 -3.94
N GLY A 357 2.36 -4.96 -4.70
CA GLY A 357 2.63 -4.51 -6.07
C GLY A 357 3.69 -3.42 -6.11
N ALA A 358 4.83 -3.70 -6.77
CA ALA A 358 5.90 -2.73 -6.93
C ALA A 358 5.40 -1.44 -7.60
N ASN A 359 5.85 -0.28 -7.11
CA ASN A 359 5.39 1.02 -7.60
C ASN A 359 5.55 1.17 -9.12
N ASP A 360 6.66 0.70 -9.68
CA ASP A 360 6.92 0.79 -11.11
C ASP A 360 5.89 0.00 -11.93
N VAL A 361 5.50 -1.19 -11.44
CA VAL A 361 4.46 -2.02 -12.07
C VAL A 361 3.09 -1.37 -11.97
N LEU A 362 2.75 -0.82 -10.78
CA LEU A 362 1.46 -0.15 -10.57
C LEU A 362 1.33 1.13 -11.40
N LEU A 363 2.42 1.88 -11.62
CA LEU A 363 2.42 3.03 -12.54
C LEU A 363 2.11 2.61 -13.98
N VAL A 364 2.74 1.55 -14.47
CA VAL A 364 2.44 1.03 -15.81
C VAL A 364 0.96 0.59 -15.90
N ARG A 365 0.46 -0.09 -14.87
CA ARG A 365 -0.95 -0.53 -14.82
C ARG A 365 -1.91 0.66 -14.78
N LEU A 366 -1.64 1.70 -13.99
CA LEU A 366 -2.44 2.91 -13.89
C LEU A 366 -2.60 3.57 -15.27
N ALA A 367 -1.49 3.92 -15.92
CA ALA A 367 -1.53 4.52 -17.26
C ALA A 367 -2.20 3.59 -18.31
N SER A 368 -2.00 2.26 -18.20
CA SER A 368 -2.65 1.32 -19.11
C SER A 368 -4.17 1.33 -18.97
N LEU A 369 -4.70 1.49 -17.76
CA LEU A 369 -6.15 1.63 -17.53
C LEU A 369 -6.68 2.91 -18.17
N GLY A 370 -6.03 4.06 -17.97
CA GLY A 370 -6.40 5.34 -18.57
C GLY A 370 -6.37 5.29 -20.12
N LEU A 371 -5.32 4.70 -20.68
CA LEU A 371 -5.22 4.50 -22.14
C LEU A 371 -6.31 3.54 -22.67
N ALA A 372 -6.67 2.50 -21.93
CA ALA A 372 -7.68 1.53 -22.37
C ALA A 372 -9.10 2.10 -22.30
N SER A 373 -9.46 2.80 -21.19
CA SER A 373 -10.77 3.40 -21.06
C SER A 373 -10.98 4.54 -22.05
N GLY A 374 -9.98 5.37 -22.27
CA GLY A 374 -10.09 6.59 -23.07
C GLY A 374 -11.06 7.62 -22.49
N GLU A 375 -11.50 7.41 -21.25
CA GLU A 375 -12.35 8.34 -20.54
C GLU A 375 -11.52 9.54 -20.05
N PRO A 376 -12.07 10.76 -20.13
CA PRO A 376 -11.41 11.94 -19.58
C PRO A 376 -11.27 11.81 -18.06
N LEU A 377 -10.24 12.43 -17.52
CA LEU A 377 -10.04 12.49 -16.09
C LEU A 377 -11.16 13.27 -15.40
N GLU A 378 -11.40 12.93 -14.15
CA GLU A 378 -12.43 13.58 -13.33
C GLU A 378 -12.22 15.10 -13.24
N ARG A 379 -13.30 15.85 -13.34
CA ARG A 379 -13.35 17.30 -13.11
C ARG A 379 -14.00 17.59 -11.75
N VAL A 380 -13.50 18.61 -11.08
CA VAL A 380 -14.10 19.04 -9.81
C VAL A 380 -15.20 20.06 -10.11
N SER A 381 -16.47 19.67 -9.88
CA SER A 381 -17.58 20.59 -10.04
C SER A 381 -17.45 21.80 -9.10
N ALA A 382 -17.72 22.99 -9.60
CA ALA A 382 -17.79 24.22 -8.79
C ALA A 382 -18.80 24.11 -7.63
N ASP A 383 -19.84 23.28 -7.79
CA ASP A 383 -20.82 23.02 -6.74
C ASP A 383 -20.30 22.05 -5.65
N ALA A 384 -19.28 21.27 -5.98
CA ALA A 384 -18.70 20.31 -5.03
C ALA A 384 -17.69 20.94 -4.06
N THR A 385 -17.24 22.16 -4.35
CA THR A 385 -16.31 22.90 -3.47
C THR A 385 -16.53 24.41 -3.58
N PRO A 386 -16.50 25.15 -2.45
CA PRO A 386 -16.49 26.62 -2.48
C PRO A 386 -15.15 27.20 -2.96
N LEU A 387 -14.19 26.34 -3.31
CA LEU A 387 -12.82 26.73 -3.65
C LEU A 387 -12.63 26.73 -5.17
N VAL A 388 -13.24 27.67 -5.87
CA VAL A 388 -13.27 27.75 -7.35
C VAL A 388 -11.87 27.74 -7.97
N ASP A 389 -10.92 28.47 -7.39
CA ASP A 389 -9.52 28.52 -7.89
C ASP A 389 -8.83 27.14 -7.75
N ALA A 390 -9.15 26.41 -6.69
CA ALA A 390 -8.62 25.07 -6.45
C ALA A 390 -9.21 24.03 -7.41
N ALA A 391 -10.52 24.13 -7.71
CA ALA A 391 -11.16 23.30 -8.73
C ALA A 391 -10.54 23.57 -10.11
N GLY A 392 -10.33 24.85 -10.46
CA GLY A 392 -9.68 25.24 -11.71
C GLY A 392 -8.23 24.68 -11.85
N ALA A 393 -7.49 24.52 -10.76
CA ALA A 393 -6.19 23.86 -10.79
C ALA A 393 -6.30 22.37 -11.16
N CYS A 394 -7.27 21.65 -10.59
CA CYS A 394 -7.52 20.26 -10.96
C CYS A 394 -7.92 20.12 -12.43
N ASP A 395 -8.76 21.01 -12.93
CA ASP A 395 -9.22 20.99 -14.33
C ASP A 395 -8.09 21.24 -15.31
N ARG A 396 -7.19 22.23 -15.05
CA ARG A 396 -5.99 22.44 -15.87
C ARG A 396 -5.07 21.22 -15.91
N MET A 397 -4.88 20.56 -14.77
CA MET A 397 -4.09 19.32 -14.72
C MET A 397 -4.75 18.22 -15.55
N ALA A 398 -6.05 18.04 -15.41
CA ALA A 398 -6.80 17.06 -16.16
C ALA A 398 -6.74 17.32 -17.68
N ASP A 399 -6.92 18.56 -18.14
CA ASP A 399 -6.82 18.96 -19.56
C ASP A 399 -5.46 18.60 -20.15
N ALA A 400 -4.38 18.93 -19.43
CA ALA A 400 -3.02 18.62 -19.86
C ALA A 400 -2.75 17.11 -19.95
N ILE A 401 -3.25 16.34 -18.99
CA ILE A 401 -3.06 14.88 -18.93
C ILE A 401 -3.92 14.20 -19.99
N ASP A 402 -5.17 14.60 -20.16
CA ASP A 402 -6.06 14.06 -21.21
C ASP A 402 -5.47 14.29 -22.60
N ALA A 403 -4.96 15.50 -22.87
CA ALA A 403 -4.28 15.81 -24.12
C ALA A 403 -3.05 14.92 -24.35
N ALA A 404 -2.23 14.74 -23.30
CA ALA A 404 -1.07 13.85 -23.36
C ALA A 404 -1.46 12.38 -23.57
N THR A 405 -2.54 11.91 -22.92
CA THR A 405 -3.08 10.55 -23.08
C THR A 405 -3.52 10.29 -24.52
N VAL A 406 -4.26 11.25 -25.11
CA VAL A 406 -4.68 11.18 -26.51
C VAL A 406 -3.47 11.13 -27.45
N ASP A 407 -2.45 11.96 -27.20
CA ASP A 407 -1.23 11.97 -28.02
C ASP A 407 -0.46 10.65 -27.92
N VAL A 408 -0.24 10.14 -26.70
CA VAL A 408 0.42 8.84 -26.45
C VAL A 408 -0.35 7.72 -27.16
N ARG A 409 -1.69 7.70 -27.02
CA ARG A 409 -2.55 6.69 -27.68
C ARG A 409 -2.43 6.76 -29.19
N ARG A 410 -2.40 7.95 -29.77
CA ARG A 410 -2.26 8.15 -31.22
C ARG A 410 -0.89 7.70 -31.72
N ARG A 411 0.20 7.99 -30.99
CA ARG A 411 1.57 7.67 -31.41
C ARG A 411 1.91 6.19 -31.23
N LEU A 412 1.50 5.59 -30.12
CA LEU A 412 1.95 4.27 -29.70
C LEU A 412 0.89 3.16 -29.90
N GLY A 413 -0.39 3.50 -29.92
CA GLY A 413 -1.47 2.51 -30.10
C GLY A 413 -1.34 1.32 -29.17
N LEU A 414 -1.45 0.11 -29.70
CA LEU A 414 -1.33 -1.15 -28.95
C LEU A 414 0.10 -1.43 -28.44
N THR A 415 1.12 -0.78 -28.99
CA THR A 415 2.52 -0.93 -28.55
C THR A 415 2.85 -0.12 -27.29
N ALA A 416 1.92 0.70 -26.81
CA ALA A 416 2.13 1.58 -25.65
C ALA A 416 2.67 0.81 -24.42
N ILE A 417 2.24 -0.43 -24.22
CA ILE A 417 2.67 -1.27 -23.09
C ILE A 417 4.19 -1.54 -23.08
N SER A 418 4.83 -1.53 -24.24
CA SER A 418 6.28 -1.68 -24.38
C SER A 418 7.06 -0.41 -24.02
N HIS A 419 6.37 0.75 -23.95
CA HIS A 419 6.96 2.05 -23.66
C HIS A 419 6.79 2.44 -22.18
N GLN A 420 7.31 1.60 -21.27
CA GLN A 420 7.07 1.71 -19.82
C GLN A 420 7.51 3.06 -19.22
N THR A 421 8.56 3.69 -19.73
CA THR A 421 9.00 5.04 -19.34
C THR A 421 7.93 6.09 -19.63
N THR A 422 7.34 6.05 -20.82
CA THR A 422 6.22 6.92 -21.23
C THR A 422 4.99 6.68 -20.34
N LEU A 423 4.61 5.42 -20.15
CA LEU A 423 3.50 5.06 -19.26
C LEU A 423 3.76 5.52 -17.81
N GLY A 424 4.97 5.33 -17.31
CA GLY A 424 5.35 5.80 -15.96
C GLY A 424 5.28 7.32 -15.82
N ALA A 425 5.59 8.10 -16.85
CA ALA A 425 5.46 9.55 -16.84
C ALA A 425 3.98 9.96 -16.81
N LEU A 426 3.15 9.39 -17.69
CA LEU A 426 1.72 9.65 -17.74
C LEU A 426 1.05 9.30 -16.40
N ALA A 427 1.34 8.12 -15.85
CA ALA A 427 0.81 7.69 -14.56
C ALA A 427 1.21 8.58 -13.39
N ARG A 428 2.43 9.14 -13.38
CA ARG A 428 2.84 10.10 -12.34
C ARG A 428 2.05 11.39 -12.40
N ALA A 429 1.72 11.88 -13.60
CA ALA A 429 0.85 13.05 -13.75
C ALA A 429 -0.58 12.74 -13.29
N GLU A 430 -1.14 11.61 -13.72
CA GLU A 430 -2.44 11.10 -13.29
C GLU A 430 -2.54 10.95 -11.77
N MET A 431 -1.54 10.38 -11.14
CA MET A 431 -1.44 10.21 -9.68
C MET A 431 -1.45 11.58 -8.96
N ALA A 432 -0.74 12.58 -9.48
CA ALA A 432 -0.75 13.93 -8.93
C ALA A 432 -2.14 14.58 -9.05
N HIS A 433 -2.83 14.36 -10.17
CA HIS A 433 -4.21 14.81 -10.35
C HIS A 433 -5.18 14.13 -9.36
N HIS A 434 -5.11 12.81 -9.19
CA HIS A 434 -5.93 12.12 -8.19
C HIS A 434 -5.74 12.69 -6.77
N ALA A 435 -4.51 13.03 -6.41
CA ALA A 435 -4.19 13.66 -5.12
C ALA A 435 -4.76 15.10 -5.03
N ALA A 436 -4.70 15.87 -6.13
CA ALA A 436 -5.25 17.22 -6.20
C ALA A 436 -6.79 17.21 -6.04
N VAL A 437 -7.48 16.34 -6.77
CA VAL A 437 -8.93 16.17 -6.64
C VAL A 437 -9.30 15.76 -5.20
N ALA A 438 -8.57 14.81 -4.62
CA ALA A 438 -8.84 14.35 -3.26
C ALA A 438 -8.72 15.47 -2.23
N ILE A 439 -7.64 16.28 -2.26
CA ILE A 439 -7.42 17.34 -1.28
C ILE A 439 -8.35 18.54 -1.49
N VAL A 440 -8.86 18.76 -2.71
CA VAL A 440 -9.86 19.81 -2.97
C VAL A 440 -11.24 19.42 -2.44
N LEU A 441 -11.58 18.14 -2.53
CA LEU A 441 -12.86 17.61 -2.02
C LEU A 441 -12.86 17.38 -0.48
N ASP A 442 -11.68 17.19 0.13
CA ASP A 442 -11.48 17.07 1.57
C ASP A 442 -10.32 17.97 2.02
N PRO A 443 -10.52 19.30 2.01
CA PRO A 443 -9.45 20.26 2.20
C PRO A 443 -9.00 20.36 3.66
N PRO A 444 -7.71 20.66 3.89
CA PRO A 444 -7.24 21.04 5.22
C PRO A 444 -7.92 22.34 5.66
N ARG A 445 -8.04 22.55 6.98
CA ARG A 445 -8.62 23.79 7.53
C ARG A 445 -7.82 25.04 7.13
N ASP A 446 -6.52 24.88 6.91
CA ASP A 446 -5.61 25.95 6.50
C ASP A 446 -5.59 26.06 4.96
N ARG A 447 -6.13 27.19 4.46
CA ARG A 447 -6.19 27.47 3.02
C ARG A 447 -4.81 27.67 2.36
N GLU A 448 -3.81 28.16 3.12
CA GLU A 448 -2.46 28.31 2.58
C GLU A 448 -1.82 26.94 2.34
N ARG A 449 -2.08 25.97 3.22
CA ARG A 449 -1.62 24.59 3.03
C ARG A 449 -2.26 23.97 1.79
N LEU A 450 -3.56 24.17 1.56
CA LEU A 450 -4.22 23.68 0.36
C LEU A 450 -3.61 24.31 -0.90
N ALA A 451 -3.45 25.65 -0.92
CA ALA A 451 -2.87 26.35 -2.07
C ALA A 451 -1.44 25.90 -2.37
N LEU A 452 -0.62 25.66 -1.35
CA LEU A 452 0.73 25.13 -1.54
C LEU A 452 0.70 23.68 -2.04
N ALA A 453 -0.17 22.82 -1.50
CA ALA A 453 -0.31 21.43 -1.95
C ALA A 453 -0.64 21.38 -3.45
N LEU A 454 -1.61 22.18 -3.91
CA LEU A 454 -2.02 22.22 -5.32
C LEU A 454 -0.89 22.68 -6.23
N ARG A 455 -0.16 23.75 -5.86
CA ARG A 455 1.00 24.20 -6.64
C ARG A 455 2.08 23.14 -6.78
N LEU A 456 2.35 22.39 -5.71
CA LEU A 456 3.34 21.32 -5.77
C LEU A 456 2.85 20.14 -6.61
N LEU A 457 1.56 19.79 -6.56
CA LEU A 457 0.98 18.74 -7.38
C LEU A 457 0.92 19.13 -8.87
N GLU A 458 0.56 20.39 -9.21
CA GLU A 458 0.63 20.92 -10.57
C GLU A 458 2.08 20.87 -11.10
N ARG A 459 3.05 21.28 -10.29
CA ARG A 459 4.48 21.20 -10.63
C ARG A 459 4.90 19.76 -10.93
N ASP A 460 4.51 18.81 -10.08
CA ASP A 460 4.89 17.41 -10.23
C ASP A 460 4.23 16.77 -11.49
N ALA A 461 2.97 17.11 -11.77
CA ALA A 461 2.30 16.69 -13.01
C ALA A 461 2.97 17.26 -14.25
N ALA A 462 3.26 18.58 -14.26
CA ALA A 462 3.94 19.24 -15.37
C ALA A 462 5.35 18.67 -15.61
N ALA A 463 6.12 18.42 -14.55
CA ALA A 463 7.43 17.79 -14.63
C ALA A 463 7.36 16.37 -15.21
N ALA A 464 6.35 15.59 -14.83
CA ALA A 464 6.13 14.26 -15.38
C ALA A 464 5.78 14.33 -16.88
N LEU A 465 4.85 15.23 -17.29
CA LEU A 465 4.45 15.40 -18.69
C LEU A 465 5.58 15.94 -19.56
N ALA A 466 6.46 16.79 -19.04
CA ALA A 466 7.62 17.30 -19.76
C ALA A 466 8.58 16.19 -20.21
N THR A 467 8.56 15.03 -19.58
CA THR A 467 9.35 13.85 -19.99
C THR A 467 8.73 13.06 -21.15
N LEU A 468 7.50 13.39 -21.57
CA LEU A 468 6.81 12.78 -22.71
C LEU A 468 7.25 13.32 -24.09
N GLY A 469 8.16 14.29 -24.13
CA GLY A 469 8.77 14.84 -25.37
C GLY A 469 9.47 13.76 -26.20
N PRO A 470 10.33 14.08 -27.17
CA PRO A 470 10.96 13.10 -28.09
C PRO A 470 11.89 12.11 -27.35
N ALA A 471 11.40 11.60 -26.24
CA ALA A 471 12.03 10.65 -25.32
C ALA A 471 12.37 9.31 -25.98
N ASP A 472 11.87 9.01 -27.18
CA ASP A 472 12.20 7.78 -27.89
C ASP A 472 13.70 7.64 -28.16
N ALA A 473 14.42 8.75 -28.35
CA ALA A 473 15.86 8.72 -28.52
C ALA A 473 16.60 8.43 -27.21
N ILE A 474 16.19 9.06 -26.09
CA ILE A 474 16.81 8.83 -24.77
C ILE A 474 16.47 7.41 -24.28
N ALA A 475 15.21 7.02 -24.33
CA ALA A 475 14.78 5.67 -23.94
C ALA A 475 15.45 4.57 -24.82
N ALA A 476 15.64 4.83 -26.11
CA ALA A 476 16.40 3.93 -26.96
C ALA A 476 17.90 3.89 -26.58
N GLN A 477 18.48 5.02 -26.17
CA GLN A 477 19.84 5.07 -25.69
C GLN A 477 20.00 4.34 -24.34
N GLU A 478 19.08 4.56 -23.40
CA GLU A 478 19.04 3.86 -22.11
C GLU A 478 18.93 2.34 -22.30
N ARG A 479 18.02 1.88 -23.17
CA ARG A 479 17.93 0.46 -23.53
C ARG A 479 19.24 -0.10 -24.10
N ARG A 480 19.92 0.64 -25.02
CA ARG A 480 21.21 0.22 -25.57
C ARG A 480 22.30 0.16 -24.51
N VAL A 481 22.35 1.13 -23.58
CA VAL A 481 23.31 1.15 -22.46
C VAL A 481 23.02 -0.02 -21.54
N CYS A 482 21.77 -0.21 -21.13
CA CYS A 482 21.34 -1.32 -20.28
C CYS A 482 21.68 -2.67 -20.93
N ALA A 483 21.34 -2.87 -22.21
CA ALA A 483 21.65 -4.09 -22.94
C ALA A 483 23.16 -4.39 -23.03
N ARG A 484 24.02 -3.36 -23.09
CA ARG A 484 25.48 -3.53 -23.04
C ARG A 484 25.97 -3.93 -21.65
N LEU A 485 25.41 -3.36 -20.60
CA LEU A 485 25.79 -3.62 -19.21
C LEU A 485 25.27 -4.97 -18.69
N CYS A 486 24.09 -5.38 -19.17
CA CYS A 486 23.42 -6.61 -18.72
C CYS A 486 23.67 -7.80 -19.66
N ARG A 487 24.59 -7.71 -20.65
CA ARG A 487 25.00 -8.86 -21.45
C ARG A 487 25.75 -9.85 -20.56
N THR A 488 25.01 -10.85 -20.11
CA THR A 488 25.57 -12.15 -19.75
C THR A 488 25.58 -13.00 -21.01
N GLU A 489 26.62 -13.82 -21.20
CA GLU A 489 26.79 -14.66 -22.41
C GLU A 489 25.61 -15.59 -22.73
N ASP A 490 24.62 -15.72 -21.83
CA ASP A 490 23.47 -16.60 -21.91
C ASP A 490 22.10 -15.91 -22.06
N ALA A 491 22.01 -14.57 -22.24
CA ALA A 491 20.73 -13.91 -22.46
C ALA A 491 20.31 -14.01 -23.93
N PRO A 492 19.18 -14.65 -24.29
CA PRO A 492 18.70 -14.66 -25.67
C PRO A 492 18.43 -13.21 -26.11
N MET A 493 18.96 -12.85 -27.27
CA MET A 493 18.70 -11.58 -27.93
C MET A 493 17.19 -11.37 -28.00
N LEU A 494 16.70 -10.33 -27.31
CA LEU A 494 15.37 -9.78 -27.62
C LEU A 494 15.47 -9.31 -29.06
N ALA A 495 14.78 -10.02 -29.96
CA ALA A 495 14.79 -9.81 -31.38
C ALA A 495 14.56 -8.34 -31.73
N GLU A 496 15.41 -7.82 -32.59
CA GLU A 496 15.18 -6.58 -33.33
C GLU A 496 13.96 -6.80 -34.22
N GLU A 497 12.77 -6.43 -33.74
CA GLU A 497 11.65 -6.17 -34.62
C GLU A 497 11.69 -4.70 -35.00
N SER A 498 12.44 -4.44 -36.06
CA SER A 498 12.37 -3.22 -36.85
C SER A 498 12.31 -3.59 -38.33
N SER A 499 11.15 -3.54 -38.87
CA SER A 499 10.90 -3.09 -40.25
C SER A 499 9.40 -2.86 -40.46
#